data_8bcb7d78d82f1bea7bf0d87a2a2004cc
#
_entry.id   8bcb7d78d82f1bea7bf0d87a2a2004cc
#
_cell.length_a   1.000
_cell.length_b   1.000
_cell.length_c   1.000
_cell.angle_alpha   90.00
_cell.angle_beta   90.00
_cell.angle_gamma   90.00
#
_symmetry.space_group_name_H-M   'P 1'
#
loop_
_entity.id
_entity.type
_entity.pdbx_description
1 polymer ?
#
loop_
_entity_poly.entity_id
_entity_poly.type
_entity_poly.pdbx_seq_one_letter_code
_entity_poly.pdbx_strand_id
1 'polypeptide(L)'
;MKITLIYDNTVYKQGLKADWGFSALIEKDNLKILFDTGANGSILLNNMEKLNIEPESIDEVFISHSHWDHTGGLSHFLKINKTAKVYIPRLFYLRAKNREVIKVKQPLQMHEGIFSTGTLKHIEQSMAVKTEKGLMVIAGCSHPGVGIILDAASQFGKPYALIGGLHGFREFDLLKDLEMVCACHCTQHQAEIKSLYPQKWIEGGAGRIIET
;
A
#
# COMPACT_ATOMS: atom_id res chain seq x y z
N MET A 1 -1.91 -10.98 10.89
CA MET A 1 -1.51 -9.71 10.23
C MET A 1 -2.76 -8.87 10.03
N LYS A 2 -2.63 -7.53 10.12
CA LYS A 2 -3.75 -6.60 9.91
C LYS A 2 -3.34 -5.47 8.95
N ILE A 3 -4.21 -5.14 7.99
CA ILE A 3 -4.06 -3.98 7.10
C ILE A 3 -5.25 -3.06 7.34
N THR A 4 -4.98 -1.78 7.58
CA THR A 4 -6.00 -0.74 7.72
C THR A 4 -5.81 0.30 6.62
N LEU A 5 -6.78 0.46 5.72
CA LEU A 5 -6.78 1.54 4.75
C LEU A 5 -7.06 2.86 5.47
N ILE A 6 -6.08 3.77 5.48
CA ILE A 6 -6.20 5.05 6.19
C ILE A 6 -6.73 6.13 5.25
N TYR A 7 -6.32 6.08 4.00
CA TYR A 7 -6.61 7.10 2.98
C TYR A 7 -6.99 6.43 1.67
N ASP A 8 -8.13 6.82 1.12
CA ASP A 8 -8.65 6.32 -0.15
C ASP A 8 -9.60 7.35 -0.76
N ASN A 9 -9.91 7.21 -2.04
CA ASN A 9 -10.86 8.05 -2.77
C ASN A 9 -12.31 7.92 -2.25
N THR A 10 -12.59 6.87 -1.46
CA THR A 10 -13.89 6.59 -0.86
C THR A 10 -13.76 6.38 0.66
N VAL A 11 -14.89 6.43 1.35
CA VAL A 11 -14.97 6.14 2.79
C VAL A 11 -15.67 4.82 3.01
N TYR A 12 -15.03 3.89 3.71
CA TYR A 12 -15.64 2.66 4.19
C TYR A 12 -16.23 2.83 5.60
N LYS A 13 -15.49 3.49 6.51
CA LYS A 13 -15.93 3.74 7.89
C LYS A 13 -16.40 5.18 8.03
N GLN A 14 -17.66 5.36 8.46
CA GLN A 14 -18.25 6.68 8.70
C GLN A 14 -17.39 7.54 9.64
N GLY A 15 -17.33 8.82 9.37
CA GLY A 15 -16.58 9.81 10.15
C GLY A 15 -15.15 10.05 9.66
N LEU A 16 -14.64 9.25 8.75
CA LEU A 16 -13.37 9.49 8.06
C LEU A 16 -13.56 10.43 6.86
N LYS A 17 -12.45 10.92 6.32
CA LYS A 17 -12.45 11.75 5.12
C LYS A 17 -11.87 10.97 3.95
N ALA A 18 -12.57 11.00 2.81
CA ALA A 18 -12.04 10.57 1.52
C ALA A 18 -11.37 11.74 0.80
N ASP A 19 -10.36 11.44 0.03
CA ASP A 19 -9.76 12.37 -0.93
C ASP A 19 -8.92 11.54 -1.93
N TRP A 20 -8.52 12.12 -3.04
CA TRP A 20 -7.71 11.43 -4.04
C TRP A 20 -6.35 11.05 -3.47
N GLY A 21 -6.07 9.75 -3.39
CA GLY A 21 -4.81 9.21 -2.87
C GLY A 21 -4.97 7.88 -2.15
N PHE A 22 -3.83 7.31 -1.74
CA PHE A 22 -3.79 6.02 -1.05
C PHE A 22 -2.84 6.05 0.14
N SER A 23 -3.27 5.44 1.25
CA SER A 23 -2.40 5.06 2.36
C SER A 23 -2.99 3.91 3.14
N ALA A 24 -2.13 2.98 3.57
CA ALA A 24 -2.51 1.85 4.41
C ALA A 24 -1.50 1.64 5.54
N LEU A 25 -1.97 1.23 6.71
CA LEU A 25 -1.13 0.72 7.80
C LEU A 25 -1.08 -0.80 7.73
N ILE A 26 0.11 -1.35 7.68
CA ILE A 26 0.40 -2.78 7.77
C ILE A 26 0.95 -3.09 9.16
N GLU A 27 0.26 -3.95 9.90
CA GLU A 27 0.64 -4.40 11.25
C GLU A 27 0.93 -5.91 11.21
N LYS A 28 2.18 -6.29 11.47
CA LYS A 28 2.64 -7.69 11.52
C LYS A 28 3.73 -7.85 12.57
N ASP A 29 3.57 -8.81 13.49
CA ASP A 29 4.60 -9.19 14.48
C ASP A 29 5.19 -8.00 15.26
N ASN A 30 4.34 -7.12 15.77
CA ASN A 30 4.65 -5.86 16.45
C ASN A 30 5.31 -4.78 15.57
N LEU A 31 5.48 -5.01 14.28
CA LEU A 31 5.97 -4.01 13.32
C LEU A 31 4.81 -3.28 12.68
N LYS A 32 4.92 -1.95 12.57
CA LYS A 32 3.95 -1.06 11.94
C LYS A 32 4.59 -0.33 10.77
N ILE A 33 4.09 -0.59 9.57
CA ILE A 33 4.58 0.05 8.34
C ILE A 33 3.46 0.88 7.73
N LEU A 34 3.71 2.18 7.55
CA LEU A 34 2.84 3.06 6.77
C LEU A 34 3.19 2.93 5.30
N PHE A 35 2.29 2.36 4.51
CA PHE A 35 2.40 2.27 3.06
C PHE A 35 1.75 3.50 2.43
N ASP A 36 2.51 4.33 1.74
CA ASP A 36 2.13 5.62 1.17
C ASP A 36 1.47 6.59 2.19
N THR A 37 1.19 7.82 1.77
CA THR A 37 0.77 8.87 2.68
C THR A 37 -0.39 9.74 2.17
N GLY A 38 -1.05 9.32 1.08
CA GLY A 38 -2.13 10.10 0.45
C GLY A 38 -1.65 11.43 -0.11
N ALA A 39 -2.59 12.22 -0.58
CA ALA A 39 -2.34 13.53 -1.18
C ALA A 39 -2.23 14.65 -0.13
N ASN A 40 -2.95 14.56 0.99
CA ASN A 40 -3.12 15.61 1.97
C ASN A 40 -2.78 15.13 3.39
N GLY A 41 -1.71 15.72 3.96
CA GLY A 41 -1.25 15.33 5.29
C GLY A 41 -2.23 15.63 6.41
N SER A 42 -3.07 16.66 6.30
CA SER A 42 -4.09 16.95 7.31
C SER A 42 -5.21 15.91 7.30
N ILE A 43 -5.59 15.40 6.12
CA ILE A 43 -6.58 14.32 6.00
C ILE A 43 -5.97 13.00 6.51
N LEU A 44 -4.73 12.69 6.13
CA LEU A 44 -4.02 11.52 6.64
C LEU A 44 -4.02 11.47 8.17
N LEU A 45 -3.54 12.55 8.81
CA LEU A 45 -3.43 12.63 10.26
C LEU A 45 -4.80 12.63 10.97
N ASN A 46 -5.80 13.31 10.40
CA ASN A 46 -7.16 13.27 10.93
C ASN A 46 -7.77 11.86 10.87
N ASN A 47 -7.56 11.14 9.76
CA ASN A 47 -8.02 9.75 9.65
C ASN A 47 -7.26 8.82 10.60
N MET A 48 -5.95 9.00 10.77
CA MET A 48 -5.15 8.26 11.76
C MET A 48 -5.69 8.45 13.18
N GLU A 49 -5.93 9.70 13.59
CA GLU A 49 -6.52 10.04 14.91
C GLU A 49 -7.86 9.30 15.12
N LYS A 50 -8.77 9.38 14.17
CA LYS A 50 -10.09 8.73 14.24
C LYS A 50 -10.05 7.20 14.20
N LEU A 51 -8.96 6.63 13.70
CA LEU A 51 -8.68 5.20 13.70
C LEU A 51 -7.88 4.75 14.91
N ASN A 52 -7.56 5.66 15.85
CA ASN A 52 -6.69 5.45 17.01
C ASN A 52 -5.30 4.92 16.61
N ILE A 53 -4.75 5.47 15.53
CA ILE A 53 -3.40 5.18 15.04
C ILE A 53 -2.51 6.37 15.42
N GLU A 54 -1.58 6.12 16.35
CA GLU A 54 -0.60 7.12 16.78
C GLU A 54 0.53 7.20 15.74
N PRO A 55 0.76 8.35 15.07
CA PRO A 55 1.81 8.47 14.06
C PRO A 55 3.20 8.10 14.59
N GLU A 56 3.51 8.43 15.84
CA GLU A 56 4.80 8.14 16.49
C GLU A 56 5.04 6.64 16.69
N SER A 57 3.98 5.83 16.73
CA SER A 57 4.08 4.37 16.90
C SER A 57 4.45 3.62 15.63
N ILE A 58 4.56 4.32 14.50
CA ILE A 58 4.91 3.71 13.21
C ILE A 58 6.42 3.61 13.08
N ASP A 59 6.89 2.39 12.81
CA ASP A 59 8.32 2.07 12.73
C ASP A 59 8.93 2.45 11.39
N GLU A 60 8.16 2.26 10.32
CA GLU A 60 8.64 2.43 8.95
C GLU A 60 7.59 3.06 8.03
N VAL A 61 8.06 3.76 7.01
CA VAL A 61 7.25 4.27 5.89
C VAL A 61 7.74 3.61 4.61
N PHE A 62 6.82 3.10 3.82
CA PHE A 62 7.10 2.54 2.50
C PHE A 62 6.40 3.38 1.44
N ILE A 63 7.16 4.03 0.57
CA ILE A 63 6.62 4.81 -0.55
C ILE A 63 6.65 3.96 -1.82
N SER A 64 5.50 3.70 -2.37
CA SER A 64 5.35 2.91 -3.60
C SER A 64 5.96 3.63 -4.81
N HIS A 65 5.59 4.88 -5.03
CA HIS A 65 6.08 5.73 -6.12
C HIS A 65 5.97 7.22 -5.79
N SER A 66 6.44 8.09 -6.71
CA SER A 66 6.65 9.51 -6.44
C SER A 66 5.44 10.42 -6.71
N HIS A 67 4.29 9.91 -7.11
CA HIS A 67 3.13 10.75 -7.38
C HIS A 67 2.62 11.41 -6.09
N TRP A 68 2.07 12.62 -6.26
CA TRP A 68 1.67 13.48 -5.14
C TRP A 68 0.57 12.88 -4.27
N ASP A 69 -0.30 12.08 -4.86
CA ASP A 69 -1.40 11.37 -4.19
C ASP A 69 -0.96 10.15 -3.36
N HIS A 70 0.36 9.85 -3.36
CA HIS A 70 1.02 8.86 -2.51
C HIS A 70 2.04 9.47 -1.55
N THR A 71 2.53 10.68 -1.87
CA THR A 71 3.62 11.33 -1.12
C THR A 71 3.24 12.66 -0.48
N GLY A 72 2.06 13.21 -0.76
CA GLY A 72 1.64 14.53 -0.30
C GLY A 72 1.54 14.66 1.21
N GLY A 73 1.16 13.60 1.91
CA GLY A 73 1.11 13.55 3.37
C GLY A 73 2.47 13.33 4.05
N LEU A 74 3.50 12.89 3.32
CA LEU A 74 4.76 12.45 3.89
C LEU A 74 5.44 13.51 4.75
N SER A 75 5.50 14.75 4.30
CA SER A 75 6.14 15.83 5.06
C SER A 75 5.41 16.13 6.37
N HIS A 76 4.07 16.01 6.41
CA HIS A 76 3.27 16.21 7.62
C HIS A 76 3.49 15.06 8.60
N PHE A 77 3.45 13.83 8.12
CA PHE A 77 3.74 12.65 8.92
C PHE A 77 5.15 12.70 9.54
N LEU A 78 6.18 13.02 8.74
CA LEU A 78 7.57 13.08 9.20
C LEU A 78 7.87 14.25 10.15
N LYS A 79 7.00 15.26 10.23
CA LYS A 79 7.09 16.32 11.27
C LYS A 79 6.68 15.80 12.65
N ILE A 80 5.80 14.80 12.71
CA ILE A 80 5.34 14.17 13.97
C ILE A 80 6.25 13.00 14.29
N ASN A 81 6.26 11.96 13.44
CA ASN A 81 7.15 10.83 13.61
C ASN A 81 8.59 11.21 13.29
N LYS A 82 9.50 11.10 14.26
CA LYS A 82 10.93 11.49 14.12
C LYS A 82 11.85 10.31 13.86
N THR A 83 11.39 9.10 14.04
CA THR A 83 12.20 7.88 14.10
C THR A 83 11.99 6.92 12.94
N ALA A 84 10.81 6.92 12.32
CA ALA A 84 10.47 5.96 11.27
C ALA A 84 11.51 5.95 10.13
N LYS A 85 11.99 4.78 9.77
CA LYS A 85 12.80 4.52 8.59
C LYS A 85 11.94 4.67 7.33
N VAL A 86 12.50 5.17 6.23
CA VAL A 86 11.73 5.40 5.01
C VAL A 86 12.31 4.64 3.83
N TYR A 87 11.53 3.74 3.26
CA TYR A 87 11.84 3.03 2.02
C TYR A 87 11.25 3.78 0.83
N ILE A 88 12.08 4.12 -0.14
CA ILE A 88 11.67 4.90 -1.31
C ILE A 88 12.08 4.20 -2.62
N PRO A 89 11.32 4.35 -3.71
CA PRO A 89 11.73 3.81 -5.00
C PRO A 89 12.96 4.54 -5.56
N ARG A 90 13.64 3.88 -6.50
CA ARG A 90 14.95 4.28 -7.03
C ARG A 90 15.05 5.76 -7.41
N LEU A 91 14.03 6.29 -8.12
CA LEU A 91 14.08 7.65 -8.66
C LEU A 91 13.43 8.70 -7.76
N PHE A 92 12.81 8.29 -6.65
CA PHE A 92 12.30 9.26 -5.68
C PHE A 92 13.44 9.88 -4.89
N TYR A 93 13.32 11.18 -4.62
CA TYR A 93 14.29 11.92 -3.83
C TYR A 93 13.62 12.45 -2.56
N LEU A 94 14.08 11.98 -1.41
CA LEU A 94 13.66 12.47 -0.10
C LEU A 94 14.87 13.06 0.63
N ARG A 95 14.81 14.35 0.94
CA ARG A 95 15.79 14.99 1.83
C ARG A 95 15.24 14.94 3.26
N ALA A 96 15.71 13.98 4.03
CA ALA A 96 15.33 13.84 5.43
C ALA A 96 16.59 13.87 6.30
N LYS A 97 16.72 14.90 7.16
CA LYS A 97 17.81 14.98 8.14
C LYS A 97 17.49 14.06 9.32
N ASN A 98 18.51 13.41 9.89
CA ASN A 98 18.42 12.58 11.09
C ASN A 98 17.46 11.37 10.98
N ARG A 99 17.39 10.76 9.78
CA ARG A 99 16.50 9.63 9.51
C ARG A 99 17.13 8.71 8.47
N GLU A 100 16.97 7.42 8.66
CA GLU A 100 17.40 6.43 7.68
C GLU A 100 16.43 6.44 6.47
N VAL A 101 16.99 6.62 5.27
CA VAL A 101 16.26 6.58 4.00
C VAL A 101 16.90 5.52 3.12
N ILE A 102 16.16 4.49 2.78
CA ILE A 102 16.61 3.36 1.97
C ILE A 102 16.03 3.47 0.57
N LYS A 103 16.90 3.60 -0.44
CA LYS A 103 16.51 3.52 -1.86
C LYS A 103 16.45 2.08 -2.31
N VAL A 104 15.25 1.60 -2.58
CA VAL A 104 15.02 0.23 -3.01
C VAL A 104 15.09 0.17 -4.53
N LYS A 105 16.13 -0.47 -5.05
CA LYS A 105 16.37 -0.63 -6.50
C LYS A 105 15.99 -2.02 -6.99
N GLN A 106 16.33 -3.01 -6.21
CA GLN A 106 16.15 -4.44 -6.49
C GLN A 106 15.21 -5.06 -5.46
N PRO A 107 14.69 -6.26 -5.70
CA PRO A 107 13.93 -7.00 -4.70
C PRO A 107 14.68 -7.05 -3.36
N LEU A 108 13.96 -6.80 -2.28
CA LEU A 108 14.55 -6.66 -0.94
C LEU A 108 13.68 -7.36 0.09
N GLN A 109 14.28 -8.21 0.91
CA GLN A 109 13.66 -8.64 2.16
C GLN A 109 13.88 -7.54 3.20
N MET A 110 12.79 -6.88 3.60
CA MET A 110 12.80 -5.81 4.60
C MET A 110 12.85 -6.39 6.02
N HIS A 111 12.00 -7.37 6.27
CA HIS A 111 11.90 -8.13 7.51
C HIS A 111 11.53 -9.58 7.21
N GLU A 112 11.47 -10.43 8.23
CA GLU A 112 10.98 -11.80 8.06
C GLU A 112 9.54 -11.78 7.54
N GLY A 113 9.36 -12.36 6.36
CA GLY A 113 8.06 -12.41 5.69
C GLY A 113 7.53 -11.07 5.16
N ILE A 114 8.36 -10.02 5.07
CA ILE A 114 7.99 -8.73 4.47
C ILE A 114 9.03 -8.35 3.43
N PHE A 115 8.59 -8.10 2.20
CA PHE A 115 9.43 -7.90 1.03
C PHE A 115 9.00 -6.69 0.22
N SER A 116 9.96 -6.04 -0.45
CA SER A 116 9.71 -5.15 -1.58
C SER A 116 10.02 -5.87 -2.89
N THR A 117 9.20 -5.67 -3.90
CA THR A 117 9.46 -6.13 -5.28
C THR A 117 10.70 -5.48 -5.90
N GLY A 118 11.25 -4.45 -5.27
CA GLY A 118 12.17 -3.52 -5.93
C GLY A 118 11.43 -2.54 -6.83
N THR A 119 12.13 -1.55 -7.34
CA THR A 119 11.53 -0.56 -8.26
C THR A 119 11.35 -1.18 -9.65
N LEU A 120 10.12 -1.49 -10.01
CA LEU A 120 9.73 -2.06 -11.29
C LEU A 120 9.58 -0.95 -12.34
N LYS A 121 10.06 -1.19 -13.56
CA LYS A 121 10.06 -0.24 -14.69
C LYS A 121 10.54 1.19 -14.31
N HIS A 122 11.42 1.29 -13.30
CA HIS A 122 11.92 2.55 -12.76
C HIS A 122 10.84 3.48 -12.15
N ILE A 123 9.63 3.02 -11.92
CA ILE A 123 8.49 3.84 -11.50
C ILE A 123 8.07 3.49 -10.07
N GLU A 124 7.66 2.24 -9.82
CA GLU A 124 6.93 1.85 -8.62
C GLU A 124 7.50 0.57 -8.01
N GLN A 125 7.48 0.49 -6.69
CA GLN A 125 7.70 -0.73 -5.92
C GLN A 125 6.41 -1.14 -5.21
N SER A 126 6.20 -2.43 -5.04
CA SER A 126 5.08 -2.99 -4.30
C SER A 126 5.60 -3.78 -3.10
N MET A 127 4.77 -3.89 -2.06
CA MET A 127 5.09 -4.69 -0.88
C MET A 127 4.43 -6.07 -1.01
N ALA A 128 5.15 -7.13 -0.62
CA ALA A 128 4.62 -8.47 -0.48
C ALA A 128 4.80 -8.93 0.97
N VAL A 129 3.71 -9.37 1.61
CA VAL A 129 3.72 -9.82 3.00
C VAL A 129 3.27 -11.27 3.07
N LYS A 130 4.13 -12.11 3.65
CA LYS A 130 3.87 -13.55 3.82
C LYS A 130 2.87 -13.79 4.94
N THR A 131 1.87 -14.60 4.64
CA THR A 131 0.86 -15.11 5.58
C THR A 131 0.79 -16.63 5.49
N GLU A 132 -0.04 -17.26 6.30
CA GLU A 132 -0.29 -18.72 6.22
C GLU A 132 -0.90 -19.15 4.88
N LYS A 133 -1.66 -18.26 4.22
CA LYS A 133 -2.33 -18.53 2.93
C LYS A 133 -1.45 -18.26 1.70
N GLY A 134 -0.33 -17.59 1.86
CA GLY A 134 0.55 -17.14 0.78
C GLY A 134 0.92 -15.68 0.91
N LEU A 135 1.21 -15.02 -0.20
CA LEU A 135 1.59 -13.60 -0.21
C LEU A 135 0.38 -12.68 -0.39
N MET A 136 0.28 -11.69 0.46
CA MET A 136 -0.56 -10.52 0.25
C MET A 136 0.28 -9.42 -0.40
N VAL A 137 -0.11 -9.01 -1.60
CA VAL A 137 0.59 -7.99 -2.38
C VAL A 137 -0.13 -6.65 -2.23
N ILE A 138 0.60 -5.60 -1.83
CA ILE A 138 0.10 -4.24 -1.70
C ILE A 138 0.76 -3.39 -2.77
N ALA A 139 -0.05 -2.77 -3.63
CA ALA A 139 0.38 -1.89 -4.72
C ALA A 139 -0.11 -0.46 -4.52
N GLY A 140 0.64 0.53 -4.98
CA GLY A 140 0.19 1.92 -5.01
C GLY A 140 -0.85 2.15 -6.10
N CYS A 141 -0.39 2.23 -7.36
CA CYS A 141 -1.21 2.42 -8.55
C CYS A 141 -1.05 1.33 -9.62
N SER A 142 -0.13 0.41 -9.43
CA SER A 142 0.21 -0.63 -10.41
C SER A 142 0.68 -0.09 -11.78
N HIS A 143 1.41 1.04 -11.79
CA HIS A 143 1.96 1.61 -13.02
C HIS A 143 2.84 0.66 -13.83
N PRO A 144 3.63 -0.26 -13.22
CA PRO A 144 4.37 -1.27 -13.98
C PRO A 144 3.47 -2.26 -14.73
N GLY A 145 2.22 -2.40 -14.29
CA GLY A 145 1.26 -3.42 -14.70
C GLY A 145 1.09 -4.50 -13.62
N VAL A 146 -0.16 -4.89 -13.38
CA VAL A 146 -0.52 -5.88 -12.34
C VAL A 146 0.23 -7.20 -12.54
N GLY A 147 0.30 -7.71 -13.79
CA GLY A 147 1.01 -8.95 -14.08
C GLY A 147 2.48 -8.91 -13.69
N ILE A 148 3.17 -7.79 -13.98
CA ILE A 148 4.59 -7.60 -13.62
C ILE A 148 4.77 -7.54 -12.10
N ILE A 149 3.84 -6.90 -11.37
CA ILE A 149 3.89 -6.82 -9.90
C ILE A 149 3.71 -8.22 -9.29
N LEU A 150 2.70 -8.97 -9.75
CA LEU A 150 2.44 -10.33 -9.26
C LEU A 150 3.59 -11.29 -9.57
N ASP A 151 4.16 -11.19 -10.77
CA ASP A 151 5.34 -11.98 -11.17
C ASP A 151 6.55 -11.65 -10.29
N ALA A 152 6.85 -10.35 -10.10
CA ALA A 152 7.94 -9.92 -9.23
C ALA A 152 7.72 -10.33 -7.75
N ALA A 153 6.48 -10.34 -7.26
CA ALA A 153 6.17 -10.83 -5.91
C ALA A 153 6.32 -12.34 -5.78
N SER A 154 6.04 -13.10 -6.86
CA SER A 154 6.03 -14.58 -6.85
C SER A 154 7.37 -15.21 -6.48
N GLN A 155 8.49 -14.49 -6.64
CA GLN A 155 9.81 -14.95 -6.18
C GLN A 155 9.89 -15.17 -4.66
N PHE A 156 8.99 -14.55 -3.88
CA PHE A 156 8.94 -14.67 -2.42
C PHE A 156 7.89 -15.68 -1.93
N GLY A 157 7.03 -16.16 -2.82
CA GLY A 157 5.96 -17.10 -2.54
C GLY A 157 4.76 -16.90 -3.47
N LYS A 158 3.73 -17.73 -3.32
CA LYS A 158 2.53 -17.64 -4.16
C LYS A 158 1.65 -16.43 -3.74
N PRO A 159 1.38 -15.44 -4.62
CA PRO A 159 0.38 -14.42 -4.34
C PRO A 159 -1.01 -15.03 -4.15
N TYR A 160 -1.71 -14.64 -3.09
CA TYR A 160 -3.11 -15.04 -2.88
C TYR A 160 -4.04 -13.84 -2.77
N ALA A 161 -3.51 -12.66 -2.46
CA ALA A 161 -4.28 -11.44 -2.32
C ALA A 161 -3.58 -10.25 -2.99
N LEU A 162 -4.39 -9.33 -3.55
CA LEU A 162 -3.93 -8.06 -4.13
C LEU A 162 -4.76 -6.92 -3.56
N ILE A 163 -4.09 -5.90 -2.99
CA ILE A 163 -4.70 -4.73 -2.37
C ILE A 163 -4.10 -3.47 -2.98
N GLY A 164 -4.93 -2.46 -3.28
CA GLY A 164 -4.50 -1.14 -3.71
C GLY A 164 -5.03 -0.72 -5.07
N GLY A 165 -4.37 0.27 -5.69
CA GLY A 165 -4.75 0.81 -6.97
C GLY A 165 -4.30 -0.05 -8.15
N LEU A 166 -5.20 -0.33 -9.07
CA LEU A 166 -4.91 -1.10 -10.28
C LEU A 166 -4.98 -0.25 -11.56
N HIS A 167 -5.17 1.06 -11.41
CA HIS A 167 -5.24 2.02 -12.51
C HIS A 167 -6.24 1.59 -13.60
N GLY A 168 -5.82 1.59 -14.87
CA GLY A 168 -6.62 1.15 -16.03
C GLY A 168 -6.50 -0.36 -16.33
N PHE A 169 -6.21 -1.20 -15.34
CA PHE A 169 -6.04 -2.64 -15.48
C PHE A 169 -7.25 -3.33 -16.11
N ARG A 170 -7.02 -4.15 -17.15
CA ARG A 170 -8.06 -4.90 -17.90
C ARG A 170 -7.75 -6.39 -18.10
N GLU A 171 -6.58 -6.84 -17.70
CA GLU A 171 -6.16 -8.25 -17.83
C GLU A 171 -6.75 -9.10 -16.69
N PHE A 172 -8.09 -9.07 -16.54
CA PHE A 172 -8.80 -9.61 -15.37
C PHE A 172 -8.51 -11.09 -15.09
N ASP A 173 -8.14 -11.88 -16.11
CA ASP A 173 -7.75 -13.28 -15.94
C ASP A 173 -6.55 -13.47 -14.99
N LEU A 174 -5.70 -12.45 -14.81
CA LEU A 174 -4.60 -12.50 -13.85
C LEU A 174 -5.08 -12.57 -12.39
N LEU A 175 -6.34 -12.22 -12.12
CA LEU A 175 -6.94 -12.27 -10.78
C LEU A 175 -7.56 -13.64 -10.46
N LYS A 176 -7.68 -14.54 -11.45
CA LYS A 176 -8.36 -15.84 -11.27
C LYS A 176 -7.70 -16.75 -10.23
N ASP A 177 -6.38 -16.66 -10.07
CA ASP A 177 -5.61 -17.49 -9.14
C ASP A 177 -5.46 -16.85 -7.76
N LEU A 178 -5.91 -15.60 -7.57
CA LEU A 178 -6.00 -14.95 -6.26
C LEU A 178 -7.25 -15.40 -5.51
N GLU A 179 -7.20 -15.39 -4.19
CA GLU A 179 -8.35 -15.64 -3.31
C GLU A 179 -9.02 -14.35 -2.84
N MET A 180 -8.29 -13.22 -2.87
CA MET A 180 -8.78 -11.91 -2.40
C MET A 180 -8.29 -10.80 -3.30
N VAL A 181 -9.19 -9.85 -3.61
CA VAL A 181 -8.87 -8.62 -4.35
C VAL A 181 -9.59 -7.44 -3.70
N CYS A 182 -8.81 -6.47 -3.22
CA CYS A 182 -9.29 -5.18 -2.76
C CYS A 182 -8.77 -4.09 -3.72
N ALA A 183 -9.41 -3.98 -4.88
CA ALA A 183 -9.06 -2.98 -5.87
C ALA A 183 -9.73 -1.65 -5.51
N CYS A 184 -8.95 -0.64 -5.15
CA CYS A 184 -9.41 0.64 -4.62
C CYS A 184 -8.66 1.82 -5.28
N HIS A 185 -8.72 3.00 -4.69
CA HIS A 185 -8.02 4.21 -5.12
C HIS A 185 -8.23 4.52 -6.62
N CYS A 186 -7.17 4.42 -7.44
CA CYS A 186 -7.17 4.79 -8.86
C CYS A 186 -7.76 3.72 -9.80
N THR A 187 -8.28 2.62 -9.28
CA THR A 187 -8.82 1.51 -10.10
C THR A 187 -10.06 1.95 -10.88
N GLN A 188 -9.96 1.96 -12.21
CA GLN A 188 -11.05 2.41 -13.09
C GLN A 188 -12.14 1.35 -13.29
N HIS A 189 -11.79 0.05 -13.22
CA HIS A 189 -12.68 -1.07 -13.55
C HIS A 189 -13.13 -1.88 -12.32
N GLN A 190 -13.39 -1.20 -11.19
CA GLN A 190 -13.81 -1.85 -9.95
C GLN A 190 -15.10 -2.66 -10.13
N ALA A 191 -16.08 -2.09 -10.86
CA ALA A 191 -17.38 -2.75 -11.09
C ALA A 191 -17.25 -4.04 -11.89
N GLU A 192 -16.40 -4.05 -12.92
CA GLU A 192 -16.11 -5.23 -13.74
C GLU A 192 -15.38 -6.31 -12.93
N ILE A 193 -14.38 -5.94 -12.15
CA ILE A 193 -13.63 -6.88 -11.28
C ILE A 193 -14.58 -7.50 -10.25
N LYS A 194 -15.41 -6.69 -9.60
CA LYS A 194 -16.42 -7.14 -8.63
C LYS A 194 -17.45 -8.10 -9.25
N SER A 195 -17.88 -7.81 -10.47
CA SER A 195 -18.83 -8.66 -11.21
C SER A 195 -18.22 -10.00 -11.62
N LEU A 196 -16.95 -10.01 -12.05
CA LEU A 196 -16.25 -11.24 -12.47
C LEU A 196 -15.82 -12.12 -11.27
N TYR A 197 -15.48 -11.50 -10.14
CA TYR A 197 -14.93 -12.19 -8.98
C TYR A 197 -15.63 -11.80 -7.67
N PRO A 198 -16.98 -11.91 -7.57
CA PRO A 198 -17.72 -11.42 -6.41
C PRO A 198 -17.31 -12.08 -5.09
N GLN A 199 -16.88 -13.36 -5.11
CA GLN A 199 -16.44 -14.08 -3.90
C GLN A 199 -15.05 -13.67 -3.43
N LYS A 200 -14.23 -13.04 -4.28
CA LYS A 200 -12.85 -12.58 -3.97
C LYS A 200 -12.83 -11.09 -3.65
N TRP A 201 -13.89 -10.37 -4.00
CA TRP A 201 -13.97 -8.93 -3.87
C TRP A 201 -14.04 -8.49 -2.41
N ILE A 202 -13.15 -7.59 -2.04
CA ILE A 202 -13.19 -6.85 -0.78
C ILE A 202 -13.42 -5.38 -1.11
N GLU A 203 -14.48 -4.79 -0.55
CA GLU A 203 -14.75 -3.36 -0.69
C GLU A 203 -13.64 -2.56 -0.02
N GLY A 204 -13.00 -1.62 -0.76
CA GLY A 204 -11.99 -0.70 -0.25
C GLY A 204 -12.61 0.52 0.44
N GLY A 205 -11.78 1.53 0.68
CA GLY A 205 -12.18 2.80 1.29
C GLY A 205 -11.51 3.07 2.63
N ALA A 206 -11.37 4.36 2.98
CA ALA A 206 -10.78 4.78 4.25
C ALA A 206 -11.50 4.15 5.45
N GLY A 207 -10.77 3.49 6.32
CA GLY A 207 -11.27 2.74 7.48
C GLY A 207 -11.58 1.28 7.22
N ARG A 208 -11.32 0.73 6.01
CA ARG A 208 -11.40 -0.70 5.78
C ARG A 208 -10.27 -1.42 6.51
N ILE A 209 -10.62 -2.45 7.27
CA ILE A 209 -9.66 -3.35 7.93
C ILE A 209 -9.72 -4.71 7.22
N ILE A 210 -8.56 -5.28 6.91
CA ILE A 210 -8.38 -6.60 6.32
C ILE A 210 -7.44 -7.38 7.24
N GLU A 211 -7.92 -8.52 7.75
CA GLU A 211 -7.18 -9.40 8.67
C GLU A 211 -6.96 -10.78 8.05
N THR A 212 -5.82 -11.42 8.40
CA THR A 212 -5.45 -12.78 7.97
C THR A 212 -4.89 -13.57 9.11
#